data_ce74b595bdd45e21e9e6c2e9dd0112ac
#
_entry.id   ce74b595bdd45e21e9e6c2e9dd0112ac
#
_cell.length_a   1.000
_cell.length_b   1.000
_cell.length_c   1.000
_cell.angle_alpha   90.00
_cell.angle_beta   90.00
_cell.angle_gamma   90.00
#
_symmetry.space_group_name_H-M   'P 1'
#
loop_
_entity.id
_entity.type
_entity.pdbx_description
1 polymer ?
#
loop_
_entity_poly.entity_id
_entity_poly.type
_entity_poly.pdbx_seq_one_letter_code
_entity_poly.pdbx_strand_id
1 'polypeptide(L)'
;SMPRGAQIMYPKDIAQVIQLGDIRKGHRVLESGAGSGAMSVNLLDAVGETGSLTTIELRADFARVAEANATLYYGERPQWWDLQVGDFDSVAATLQEHSYDRIMLDMLDPWNRLEQAYRVIAPGGVLVCYVTTTTQMSRLAEALRESGVWTEPDIQETLERSWKAQGLAVRPDHQMIGHTGFLIVSRAMAEGFQALKKRDRATKDTVTDIDDLTPQEREAQLEDLQLRDISDRKLRKVLRDLDRQLGEIDGR
;
A
#
# COMPACT_ATOMS: atom_id res chain seq x y z
N SER A 1 -18.84 -19.61 4.05
CA SER A 1 -18.33 -18.30 4.52
C SER A 1 -17.34 -18.54 5.65
N MET A 2 -16.20 -17.89 5.60
CA MET A 2 -15.15 -17.99 6.61
C MET A 2 -15.60 -17.31 7.92
N PRO A 3 -15.52 -17.97 9.11
CA PRO A 3 -15.72 -17.31 10.40
C PRO A 3 -14.74 -16.13 10.59
N ARG A 4 -15.24 -15.00 11.06
CA ARG A 4 -14.47 -13.75 11.12
C ARG A 4 -14.36 -13.24 12.54
N GLY A 5 -13.14 -12.94 12.99
CA GLY A 5 -12.85 -12.21 14.22
C GLY A 5 -12.28 -10.82 13.96
N ALA A 6 -11.66 -10.62 12.80
CA ALA A 6 -11.09 -9.36 12.33
C ALA A 6 -11.74 -8.91 11.02
N GLN A 7 -11.54 -7.64 10.66
CA GLN A 7 -11.86 -7.14 9.33
C GLN A 7 -10.98 -7.87 8.31
N ILE A 8 -11.57 -8.34 7.22
CA ILE A 8 -10.88 -9.06 6.16
C ILE A 8 -10.60 -8.11 5.01
N MET A 9 -9.40 -8.18 4.45
CA MET A 9 -9.07 -7.54 3.17
C MET A 9 -10.02 -8.03 2.08
N TYR A 10 -10.49 -7.15 1.23
CA TYR A 10 -11.42 -7.50 0.14
C TYR A 10 -10.75 -8.39 -0.89
N PRO A 11 -11.49 -9.33 -1.52
CA PRO A 11 -10.93 -10.25 -2.52
C PRO A 11 -10.22 -9.55 -3.67
N LYS A 12 -10.73 -8.39 -4.11
CA LYS A 12 -10.08 -7.57 -5.15
C LYS A 12 -8.70 -7.08 -4.74
N ASP A 13 -8.51 -6.73 -3.46
CA ASP A 13 -7.24 -6.24 -2.92
C ASP A 13 -6.27 -7.41 -2.70
N ILE A 14 -6.76 -8.55 -2.20
CA ILE A 14 -5.98 -9.79 -2.08
C ILE A 14 -5.41 -10.21 -3.45
N ALA A 15 -6.23 -10.19 -4.50
CA ALA A 15 -5.79 -10.52 -5.85
C ALA A 15 -4.68 -9.57 -6.33
N GLN A 16 -4.79 -8.28 -6.01
CA GLN A 16 -3.76 -7.29 -6.34
C GLN A 16 -2.48 -7.48 -5.52
N VAL A 17 -2.57 -7.85 -4.24
CA VAL A 17 -1.38 -8.20 -3.44
C VAL A 17 -0.57 -9.31 -4.12
N ILE A 18 -1.23 -10.37 -4.55
CA ILE A 18 -0.58 -11.51 -5.23
C ILE A 18 0.04 -11.05 -6.55
N GLN A 19 -0.70 -10.27 -7.34
CA GLN A 19 -0.25 -9.80 -8.64
C GLN A 19 0.91 -8.81 -8.55
N LEU A 20 0.77 -7.78 -7.73
CA LEU A 20 1.77 -6.71 -7.57
C LEU A 20 3.01 -7.18 -6.80
N GLY A 21 2.79 -8.07 -5.82
CA GLY A 21 3.86 -8.73 -5.09
C GLY A 21 4.61 -9.76 -5.93
N ASP A 22 4.13 -10.07 -7.16
CA ASP A 22 4.66 -11.14 -8.00
C ASP A 22 4.85 -12.43 -7.20
N ILE A 23 3.81 -12.82 -6.43
CA ILE A 23 3.85 -14.00 -5.56
C ILE A 23 3.57 -15.23 -6.42
N ARG A 24 4.51 -16.18 -6.44
CA ARG A 24 4.47 -17.35 -7.31
C ARG A 24 4.80 -18.62 -6.54
N LYS A 25 4.50 -19.77 -7.16
CA LYS A 25 4.87 -21.09 -6.64
C LYS A 25 6.38 -21.15 -6.37
N GLY A 26 6.73 -21.70 -5.21
CA GLY A 26 8.10 -21.84 -4.78
C GLY A 26 8.67 -20.62 -4.04
N HIS A 27 7.98 -19.47 -3.98
CA HIS A 27 8.44 -18.33 -3.23
C HIS A 27 8.33 -18.57 -1.71
N ARG A 28 9.27 -17.97 -0.98
CA ARG A 28 9.26 -17.87 0.49
C ARG A 28 8.67 -16.51 0.85
N VAL A 29 7.50 -16.53 1.45
CA VAL A 29 6.72 -15.33 1.76
C VAL A 29 6.65 -15.13 3.27
N LEU A 30 6.87 -13.89 3.71
CA LEU A 30 6.60 -13.45 5.07
C LEU A 30 5.34 -12.57 5.07
N GLU A 31 4.37 -12.93 5.87
CA GLU A 31 3.14 -12.18 6.13
C GLU A 31 3.15 -11.65 7.55
N SER A 32 2.64 -10.45 7.76
CA SER A 32 2.29 -9.98 9.09
C SER A 32 0.92 -9.36 9.11
N GLY A 33 0.11 -9.80 10.11
CA GLY A 33 -1.30 -9.47 10.24
C GLY A 33 -2.19 -10.56 9.66
N ALA A 34 -2.19 -11.76 10.28
CA ALA A 34 -3.02 -12.89 9.84
C ALA A 34 -4.52 -12.59 9.93
N GLY A 35 -4.95 -11.88 10.98
CA GLY A 35 -6.33 -11.60 11.26
C GLY A 35 -7.20 -12.88 11.26
N SER A 36 -8.12 -12.98 10.30
CA SER A 36 -8.95 -14.19 10.13
C SER A 36 -8.35 -15.22 9.16
N GLY A 37 -7.14 -14.99 8.61
CA GLY A 37 -6.45 -15.91 7.71
C GLY A 37 -6.87 -15.81 6.24
N ALA A 38 -7.66 -14.81 5.86
CA ALA A 38 -8.10 -14.68 4.47
C ALA A 38 -6.93 -14.44 3.51
N MET A 39 -6.00 -13.54 3.87
CA MET A 39 -4.80 -13.31 3.08
C MET A 39 -3.88 -14.52 3.14
N SER A 40 -3.67 -15.10 4.34
CA SER A 40 -2.82 -16.29 4.55
C SER A 40 -3.22 -17.46 3.64
N VAL A 41 -4.52 -17.79 3.54
CA VAL A 41 -5.01 -18.88 2.66
C VAL A 41 -4.67 -18.59 1.19
N ASN A 42 -4.87 -17.36 0.72
CA ASN A 42 -4.55 -16.99 -0.66
C ASN A 42 -3.03 -16.98 -0.93
N LEU A 43 -2.22 -16.59 0.05
CA LEU A 43 -0.76 -16.69 -0.04
C LEU A 43 -0.29 -18.15 -0.09
N LEU A 44 -0.87 -19.02 0.74
CA LEU A 44 -0.58 -20.46 0.75
C LEU A 44 -0.90 -21.12 -0.60
N ASP A 45 -2.05 -20.76 -1.20
CA ASP A 45 -2.40 -21.23 -2.56
C ASP A 45 -1.40 -20.71 -3.60
N ALA A 46 -0.98 -19.45 -3.50
CA ALA A 46 -0.09 -18.84 -4.47
C ALA A 46 1.32 -19.44 -4.43
N VAL A 47 1.88 -19.69 -3.23
CA VAL A 47 3.22 -20.26 -3.09
C VAL A 47 3.24 -21.78 -3.30
N GLY A 48 2.15 -22.46 -2.97
CA GLY A 48 2.02 -23.91 -3.06
C GLY A 48 3.01 -24.67 -2.18
N GLU A 49 2.96 -25.99 -2.22
CA GLU A 49 3.77 -26.90 -1.39
C GLU A 49 5.28 -26.80 -1.63
N THR A 50 5.70 -26.25 -2.77
CA THR A 50 7.11 -26.03 -3.10
C THR A 50 7.66 -24.71 -2.58
N GLY A 51 6.80 -23.81 -2.14
CA GLY A 51 7.15 -22.57 -1.46
C GLY A 51 6.94 -22.69 0.04
N SER A 52 6.92 -21.53 0.71
CA SER A 52 6.61 -21.46 2.13
C SER A 52 5.97 -20.12 2.49
N LEU A 53 5.10 -20.15 3.48
CA LEU A 53 4.54 -18.98 4.11
C LEU A 53 4.91 -18.97 5.59
N THR A 54 5.56 -17.91 6.04
CA THR A 54 5.68 -17.59 7.47
C THR A 54 4.74 -16.44 7.77
N THR A 55 3.84 -16.63 8.74
CA THR A 55 2.89 -15.61 9.15
C THR A 55 3.16 -15.21 10.59
N ILE A 56 3.30 -13.91 10.84
CA ILE A 56 3.46 -13.35 12.18
C ILE A 56 2.14 -12.67 12.57
N GLU A 57 1.56 -13.09 13.68
CA GLU A 57 0.33 -12.50 14.23
C GLU A 57 0.57 -12.10 15.69
N LEU A 58 0.30 -10.83 16.01
CA LEU A 58 0.51 -10.30 17.36
C LEU A 58 -0.42 -10.96 18.39
N ARG A 59 -1.63 -11.29 17.98
CA ARG A 59 -2.70 -11.78 18.85
C ARG A 59 -2.90 -13.28 18.72
N ALA A 60 -2.67 -14.00 19.81
CA ALA A 60 -2.83 -15.46 19.85
C ALA A 60 -4.25 -15.93 19.50
N ASP A 61 -5.30 -15.16 19.85
CA ASP A 61 -6.68 -15.48 19.50
C ASP A 61 -6.94 -15.40 17.99
N PHE A 62 -6.36 -14.39 17.31
CA PHE A 62 -6.45 -14.27 15.85
C PHE A 62 -5.61 -15.34 15.14
N ALA A 63 -4.41 -15.63 15.62
CA ALA A 63 -3.62 -16.73 15.08
C ALA A 63 -4.40 -18.05 15.09
N ARG A 64 -5.09 -18.36 16.19
CA ARG A 64 -5.96 -19.55 16.29
C ARG A 64 -7.12 -19.52 15.29
N VAL A 65 -7.75 -18.37 15.05
CA VAL A 65 -8.80 -18.21 14.04
C VAL A 65 -8.24 -18.45 12.65
N ALA A 66 -7.10 -17.85 12.31
CA ALA A 66 -6.45 -18.03 11.03
C ALA A 66 -6.08 -19.50 10.78
N GLU A 67 -5.49 -20.18 11.78
CA GLU A 67 -5.14 -21.60 11.70
C GLU A 67 -6.35 -22.49 11.50
N ALA A 68 -7.43 -22.26 12.25
CA ALA A 68 -8.67 -23.01 12.11
C ALA A 68 -9.29 -22.81 10.72
N ASN A 69 -9.31 -21.58 10.20
CA ASN A 69 -9.85 -21.31 8.87
C ASN A 69 -9.01 -21.94 7.75
N ALA A 70 -7.69 -21.90 7.84
CA ALA A 70 -6.81 -22.58 6.88
C ALA A 70 -6.98 -24.10 6.95
N THR A 71 -7.04 -24.66 8.15
CA THR A 71 -7.30 -26.11 8.33
C THR A 71 -8.64 -26.53 7.74
N LEU A 72 -9.69 -25.72 7.92
CA LEU A 72 -10.99 -26.00 7.29
C LEU A 72 -10.95 -25.91 5.77
N TYR A 73 -10.16 -25.00 5.22
CA TYR A 73 -10.01 -24.80 3.78
C TYR A 73 -9.27 -25.97 3.11
N TYR A 74 -8.15 -26.41 3.70
CA TYR A 74 -7.30 -27.46 3.15
C TYR A 74 -7.70 -28.89 3.60
N GLY A 75 -8.55 -29.01 4.59
CA GLY A 75 -8.86 -30.30 5.23
C GLY A 75 -7.88 -30.69 6.35
N GLU A 76 -6.69 -30.13 6.32
CA GLU A 76 -5.64 -30.27 7.34
C GLU A 76 -4.79 -29.00 7.40
N ARG A 77 -3.93 -28.86 8.40
CA ARG A 77 -2.99 -27.74 8.50
C ARG A 77 -1.92 -27.87 7.42
N PRO A 78 -1.73 -26.84 6.55
CA PRO A 78 -0.70 -26.87 5.51
C PRO A 78 0.70 -27.04 6.10
N GLN A 79 1.49 -27.97 5.56
CA GLN A 79 2.84 -28.25 6.05
C GLN A 79 3.85 -27.15 5.67
N TRP A 80 3.55 -26.36 4.63
CA TRP A 80 4.37 -25.24 4.15
C TRP A 80 3.99 -23.90 4.81
N TRP A 81 3.23 -23.96 5.92
CA TRP A 81 2.85 -22.80 6.71
C TRP A 81 3.45 -22.82 8.11
N ASP A 82 4.22 -21.79 8.42
CA ASP A 82 4.74 -21.49 9.75
C ASP A 82 4.00 -20.27 10.33
N LEU A 83 3.13 -20.49 11.32
CA LEU A 83 2.38 -19.43 11.99
C LEU A 83 2.98 -19.17 13.37
N GLN A 84 3.51 -17.95 13.54
CA GLN A 84 4.17 -17.51 14.77
C GLN A 84 3.36 -16.40 15.47
N VAL A 85 3.23 -16.52 16.78
CA VAL A 85 2.55 -15.52 17.61
C VAL A 85 3.59 -14.63 18.28
N GLY A 86 3.50 -13.32 18.02
CA GLY A 86 4.41 -12.35 18.59
C GLY A 86 4.40 -10.99 17.89
N ASP A 87 5.14 -10.07 18.44
CA ASP A 87 5.42 -8.79 17.79
C ASP A 87 6.33 -9.00 16.56
N PHE A 88 6.02 -8.26 15.47
CA PHE A 88 6.76 -8.42 14.21
C PHE A 88 8.26 -8.26 14.37
N ASP A 89 8.74 -7.19 15.01
CA ASP A 89 10.17 -6.91 15.10
C ASP A 89 10.88 -7.98 15.93
N SER A 90 10.24 -8.42 17.04
CA SER A 90 10.79 -9.45 17.92
C SER A 90 10.92 -10.80 17.22
N VAL A 91 9.90 -11.20 16.47
CA VAL A 91 9.91 -12.47 15.70
C VAL A 91 10.85 -12.35 14.52
N ALA A 92 10.72 -11.27 13.72
CA ALA A 92 11.57 -11.06 12.56
C ALA A 92 13.06 -11.06 12.92
N ALA A 93 13.46 -10.52 14.08
CA ALA A 93 14.84 -10.54 14.56
C ALA A 93 15.43 -11.96 14.72
N THR A 94 14.58 -12.98 14.89
CA THR A 94 15.02 -14.39 15.00
C THR A 94 15.10 -15.10 13.65
N LEU A 95 14.52 -14.52 12.59
CA LEU A 95 14.50 -15.10 11.26
C LEU A 95 15.84 -14.87 10.55
N GLN A 96 16.18 -15.80 9.66
CA GLN A 96 17.41 -15.71 8.88
C GLN A 96 17.37 -14.49 7.94
N GLU A 97 18.46 -13.76 7.83
CA GLU A 97 18.62 -12.63 6.92
C GLU A 97 18.44 -13.07 5.46
N HIS A 98 17.84 -12.20 4.66
CA HIS A 98 17.63 -12.40 3.22
C HIS A 98 16.97 -13.72 2.84
N SER A 99 16.15 -14.27 3.74
CA SER A 99 15.51 -15.58 3.55
C SER A 99 14.14 -15.53 2.88
N TYR A 100 13.55 -14.36 2.72
CA TYR A 100 12.24 -14.20 2.10
C TYR A 100 12.30 -13.49 0.75
N ASP A 101 11.54 -14.01 -0.21
CA ASP A 101 11.45 -13.44 -1.55
C ASP A 101 10.41 -12.33 -1.61
N ARG A 102 9.37 -12.40 -0.77
CA ARG A 102 8.24 -11.46 -0.70
C ARG A 102 7.85 -11.22 0.75
N ILE A 103 7.42 -9.99 1.02
CA ILE A 103 6.85 -9.61 2.32
C ILE A 103 5.52 -8.92 2.10
N MET A 104 4.50 -9.33 2.87
CA MET A 104 3.19 -8.70 2.93
C MET A 104 2.94 -8.17 4.34
N LEU A 105 2.71 -6.86 4.49
CA LEU A 105 2.38 -6.22 5.76
C LEU A 105 0.94 -5.65 5.72
N ASP A 106 0.06 -6.22 6.55
CA ASP A 106 -1.29 -5.70 6.82
C ASP A 106 -1.37 -5.32 8.30
N MET A 107 -0.95 -4.10 8.60
CA MET A 107 -0.86 -3.59 9.97
C MET A 107 -1.02 -2.07 10.02
N LEU A 108 -1.21 -1.54 11.23
CA LEU A 108 -1.49 -0.12 11.44
C LEU A 108 -0.30 0.80 11.12
N ASP A 109 0.92 0.35 11.36
CA ASP A 109 2.14 1.17 11.33
C ASP A 109 3.31 0.51 10.59
N PRO A 110 3.15 0.09 9.31
CA PRO A 110 4.17 -0.66 8.58
C PRO A 110 5.49 0.12 8.40
N TRP A 111 5.47 1.46 8.44
CA TRP A 111 6.67 2.30 8.35
C TRP A 111 7.66 2.07 9.49
N ASN A 112 7.20 1.63 10.67
CA ASN A 112 8.07 1.31 11.81
C ASN A 112 8.73 -0.08 11.68
N ARG A 113 8.37 -0.89 10.68
CA ARG A 113 8.83 -2.27 10.48
C ARG A 113 9.82 -2.42 9.32
N LEU A 114 10.11 -1.34 8.61
CA LEU A 114 10.90 -1.36 7.37
C LEU A 114 12.33 -1.85 7.58
N GLU A 115 12.95 -1.58 8.73
CA GLU A 115 14.29 -2.04 9.05
C GLU A 115 14.34 -3.57 9.15
N GLN A 116 13.45 -4.17 9.93
CA GLN A 116 13.39 -5.62 10.08
C GLN A 116 12.90 -6.30 8.79
N ALA A 117 11.96 -5.69 8.07
CA ALA A 117 11.54 -6.17 6.76
C ALA A 117 12.71 -6.21 5.78
N TYR A 118 13.54 -5.16 5.73
CA TYR A 118 14.73 -5.12 4.87
C TYR A 118 15.78 -6.17 5.27
N ARG A 119 15.98 -6.40 6.56
CA ARG A 119 16.92 -7.41 7.04
C ARG A 119 16.58 -8.81 6.57
N VAL A 120 15.30 -9.17 6.54
CA VAL A 120 14.87 -10.54 6.24
C VAL A 120 14.54 -10.78 4.76
N ILE A 121 14.27 -9.71 3.98
CA ILE A 121 13.96 -9.84 2.56
C ILE A 121 15.23 -10.02 1.72
N ALA A 122 15.15 -10.85 0.71
CA ALA A 122 16.24 -10.99 -0.27
C ALA A 122 16.42 -9.73 -1.12
N PRO A 123 17.63 -9.39 -1.56
CA PRO A 123 17.84 -8.30 -2.53
C PRO A 123 16.96 -8.48 -3.77
N GLY A 124 16.28 -7.40 -4.19
CA GLY A 124 15.29 -7.43 -5.27
C GLY A 124 13.92 -8.00 -4.89
N GLY A 125 13.79 -8.50 -3.65
CA GLY A 125 12.51 -8.96 -3.11
C GLY A 125 11.46 -7.86 -3.07
N VAL A 126 10.18 -8.23 -3.09
CA VAL A 126 9.06 -7.28 -3.13
C VAL A 126 8.40 -7.18 -1.76
N LEU A 127 8.29 -5.96 -1.28
CA LEU A 127 7.46 -5.58 -0.15
C LEU A 127 6.12 -5.05 -0.66
N VAL A 128 5.02 -5.58 -0.13
CA VAL A 128 3.67 -5.08 -0.33
C VAL A 128 3.11 -4.69 1.03
N CYS A 129 2.61 -3.48 1.16
CA CYS A 129 1.92 -3.02 2.36
C CYS A 129 0.48 -2.63 2.02
N TYR A 130 -0.45 -2.99 2.90
CA TYR A 130 -1.84 -2.55 2.83
C TYR A 130 -2.13 -1.58 3.96
N VAL A 131 -2.64 -0.40 3.61
CA VAL A 131 -3.05 0.62 4.57
C VAL A 131 -4.38 1.24 4.15
N THR A 132 -5.16 1.72 5.10
CA THR A 132 -6.54 2.15 4.84
C THR A 132 -6.73 3.66 4.79
N THR A 133 -5.75 4.45 5.22
CA THR A 133 -5.86 5.90 5.27
C THR A 133 -4.77 6.60 4.45
N THR A 134 -5.09 7.78 3.92
CA THR A 134 -4.12 8.61 3.19
C THR A 134 -2.94 9.05 4.06
N THR A 135 -3.16 9.27 5.36
CA THR A 135 -2.08 9.59 6.30
C THR A 135 -1.11 8.43 6.46
N GLN A 136 -1.60 7.20 6.59
CA GLN A 136 -0.75 6.01 6.64
C GLN A 136 0.02 5.84 5.33
N MET A 137 -0.66 5.99 4.19
CA MET A 137 -0.07 5.93 2.86
C MET A 137 1.08 6.92 2.71
N SER A 138 0.86 8.19 3.08
CA SER A 138 1.89 9.24 3.00
C SER A 138 3.09 8.93 3.90
N ARG A 139 2.85 8.57 5.16
CA ARG A 139 3.92 8.21 6.11
C ARG A 139 4.76 7.04 5.62
N LEU A 140 4.12 5.99 5.12
CA LEU A 140 4.84 4.83 4.61
C LEU A 140 5.66 5.18 3.37
N ALA A 141 5.11 5.96 2.45
CA ALA A 141 5.83 6.39 1.25
C ALA A 141 7.08 7.21 1.59
N GLU A 142 6.97 8.14 2.52
CA GLU A 142 8.12 8.92 2.99
C GLU A 142 9.16 8.05 3.71
N ALA A 143 8.74 7.16 4.61
CA ALA A 143 9.65 6.26 5.32
C ALA A 143 10.42 5.33 4.35
N LEU A 144 9.76 4.83 3.29
CA LEU A 144 10.42 4.03 2.26
C LEU A 144 11.49 4.85 1.52
N ARG A 145 11.21 6.11 1.18
CA ARG A 145 12.15 7.02 0.52
C ARG A 145 13.32 7.39 1.43
N GLU A 146 13.04 7.74 2.67
CA GLU A 146 14.05 8.14 3.66
C GLU A 146 15.02 7.02 4.00
N SER A 147 14.55 5.78 4.01
CA SER A 147 15.39 4.61 4.29
C SER A 147 16.54 4.44 3.28
N GLY A 148 16.35 4.87 2.04
CA GLY A 148 17.33 4.75 0.96
C GLY A 148 17.60 3.32 0.47
N VAL A 149 17.01 2.30 1.11
CA VAL A 149 17.21 0.87 0.80
C VAL A 149 16.03 0.24 0.05
N TRP A 150 14.99 0.99 -0.19
CA TRP A 150 13.81 0.59 -0.96
C TRP A 150 13.71 1.41 -2.25
N THR A 151 13.17 0.82 -3.31
CA THR A 151 12.87 1.56 -4.54
C THR A 151 11.75 2.58 -4.28
N GLU A 152 11.60 3.57 -5.18
CA GLU A 152 10.43 4.47 -5.14
C GLU A 152 9.14 3.67 -5.01
N PRO A 153 8.28 3.95 -4.02
CA PRO A 153 7.05 3.21 -3.81
C PRO A 153 6.05 3.43 -4.95
N ASP A 154 5.47 2.33 -5.45
CA ASP A 154 4.30 2.35 -6.31
C ASP A 154 3.05 2.24 -5.46
N ILE A 155 2.12 3.18 -5.62
CA ILE A 155 0.93 3.32 -4.77
C ILE A 155 -0.30 3.14 -5.63
N GLN A 156 -1.17 2.21 -5.26
CA GLN A 156 -2.36 1.86 -6.02
C GLN A 156 -3.58 1.68 -5.13
N GLU A 157 -4.73 1.95 -5.70
CA GLU A 157 -6.05 1.65 -5.17
C GLU A 157 -6.86 0.94 -6.26
N THR A 158 -7.62 -0.07 -5.90
CA THR A 158 -8.47 -0.82 -6.84
C THR A 158 -9.93 -0.55 -6.57
N LEU A 159 -10.66 -0.18 -7.60
CA LEU A 159 -12.10 0.04 -7.59
C LEU A 159 -12.80 -1.10 -8.33
N GLU A 160 -13.81 -1.70 -7.69
CA GLU A 160 -14.64 -2.75 -8.27
C GLU A 160 -16.07 -2.26 -8.41
N ARG A 161 -16.67 -2.42 -9.59
CA ARG A 161 -18.05 -2.05 -9.86
C ARG A 161 -18.85 -3.24 -10.36
N SER A 162 -19.82 -3.65 -9.57
CA SER A 162 -20.76 -4.72 -9.94
C SER A 162 -21.85 -4.23 -10.88
N TRP A 163 -22.36 -5.13 -11.71
CA TRP A 163 -23.44 -4.89 -12.64
C TRP A 163 -24.56 -5.90 -12.46
N LYS A 164 -25.79 -5.45 -12.71
CA LYS A 164 -26.98 -6.30 -12.79
C LYS A 164 -27.41 -6.43 -14.24
N ALA A 165 -27.70 -7.66 -14.66
CA ALA A 165 -28.26 -7.97 -15.96
C ALA A 165 -29.50 -8.84 -15.75
N GLN A 166 -30.69 -8.27 -16.07
CA GLN A 166 -31.95 -8.97 -15.99
C GLN A 166 -32.78 -8.63 -17.25
N GLY A 167 -32.85 -9.57 -18.17
CA GLY A 167 -33.43 -9.34 -19.49
C GLY A 167 -32.73 -8.19 -20.21
N LEU A 168 -33.46 -7.18 -20.66
CA LEU A 168 -32.92 -5.97 -21.31
C LEU A 168 -32.48 -4.89 -20.30
N ALA A 169 -32.75 -5.06 -19.01
CA ALA A 169 -32.36 -4.12 -17.99
C ALA A 169 -30.92 -4.43 -17.52
N VAL A 170 -29.94 -3.83 -18.19
CA VAL A 170 -28.52 -3.94 -17.86
C VAL A 170 -28.03 -2.62 -17.29
N ARG A 171 -27.54 -2.64 -16.04
CA ARG A 171 -27.08 -1.42 -15.34
C ARG A 171 -26.08 -1.75 -14.24
N PRO A 172 -25.18 -0.82 -13.87
CA PRO A 172 -24.35 -1.00 -12.70
C PRO A 172 -25.20 -1.03 -11.42
N ASP A 173 -24.67 -1.66 -10.37
CA ASP A 173 -25.23 -1.52 -9.04
C ASP A 173 -25.20 -0.05 -8.60
N HIS A 174 -26.26 0.38 -7.89
CA HIS A 174 -26.35 1.75 -7.40
C HIS A 174 -25.34 2.03 -6.28
N GLN A 175 -25.03 1.00 -5.48
CA GLN A 175 -24.05 1.10 -4.40
C GLN A 175 -22.74 0.48 -4.85
N MET A 176 -21.65 1.19 -4.59
CA MET A 176 -20.29 0.75 -4.83
C MET A 176 -19.45 1.09 -3.59
N ILE A 177 -18.58 0.18 -3.16
CA ILE A 177 -17.57 0.49 -2.16
C ILE A 177 -16.47 1.28 -2.88
N GLY A 178 -16.41 2.58 -2.62
CA GLY A 178 -15.48 3.48 -3.31
C GLY A 178 -14.05 3.41 -2.79
N HIS A 179 -13.86 2.98 -1.53
CA HIS A 179 -12.56 2.87 -0.91
C HIS A 179 -12.51 1.68 0.04
N THR A 180 -11.40 0.93 -0.01
CA THR A 180 -11.11 -0.18 0.92
C THR A 180 -9.74 -0.02 1.55
N GLY A 181 -8.75 0.38 0.78
CA GLY A 181 -7.38 0.60 1.20
C GLY A 181 -6.46 0.85 0.02
N PHE A 182 -5.21 1.19 0.34
CA PHE A 182 -4.13 1.42 -0.60
C PHE A 182 -3.12 0.29 -0.51
N LEU A 183 -2.61 -0.12 -1.67
CA LEU A 183 -1.46 -1.01 -1.79
C LEU A 183 -0.23 -0.18 -2.12
N ILE A 184 0.81 -0.33 -1.32
CA ILE A 184 2.10 0.31 -1.51
C ILE A 184 3.13 -0.78 -1.76
N VAL A 185 3.78 -0.72 -2.91
CA VAL A 185 4.73 -1.73 -3.37
C VAL A 185 6.11 -1.11 -3.54
N SER A 186 7.13 -1.77 -3.01
CA SER A 186 8.52 -1.38 -3.17
C SER A 186 9.42 -2.62 -3.27
N ARG A 187 10.64 -2.46 -3.78
CA ARG A 187 11.63 -3.54 -3.86
C ARG A 187 12.82 -3.22 -2.99
N ALA A 188 13.34 -4.25 -2.31
CA ALA A 188 14.57 -4.14 -1.56
C ALA A 188 15.75 -3.91 -2.52
N MET A 189 16.55 -2.88 -2.25
CA MET A 189 17.80 -2.63 -2.99
C MET A 189 18.86 -3.60 -2.51
N ALA A 190 19.76 -3.99 -3.42
CA ALA A 190 20.97 -4.70 -3.01
C ALA A 190 21.89 -3.77 -2.21
N GLU A 191 22.69 -4.34 -1.32
CA GLU A 191 23.66 -3.58 -0.54
C GLU A 191 24.63 -2.82 -1.45
N GLY A 192 24.90 -1.56 -1.09
CA GLY A 192 25.77 -0.67 -1.87
C GLY A 192 25.09 0.04 -3.04
N PHE A 193 23.83 -0.26 -3.34
CA PHE A 193 23.05 0.44 -4.35
C PHE A 193 22.09 1.44 -3.70
N GLN A 194 21.91 2.58 -4.34
CA GLN A 194 20.90 3.56 -3.94
C GLN A 194 19.74 3.55 -4.92
N ALA A 195 18.53 3.71 -4.40
CA ALA A 195 17.35 3.87 -5.23
C ALA A 195 17.50 5.10 -6.12
N LEU A 196 17.10 4.97 -7.37
CA LEU A 196 17.01 6.11 -8.27
C LEU A 196 15.94 7.06 -7.73
N LYS A 197 16.37 8.21 -7.23
CA LYS A 197 15.43 9.26 -6.83
C LYS A 197 14.70 9.74 -8.09
N LYS A 198 13.39 9.58 -8.10
CA LYS A 198 12.55 10.25 -9.09
C LYS A 198 12.89 11.73 -9.00
N ARG A 199 13.24 12.39 -10.12
CA ARG A 199 13.47 13.83 -10.12
C ARG A 199 12.22 14.48 -9.56
N ASP A 200 12.32 14.92 -8.32
CA ASP A 200 11.30 15.73 -7.69
C ASP A 200 11.15 17.01 -8.50
N ARG A 201 10.07 17.09 -9.26
CA ARG A 201 9.44 18.39 -9.40
C ARG A 201 8.70 18.58 -8.06
N ALA A 202 9.49 18.89 -7.04
CA ALA A 202 8.96 19.29 -5.77
C ALA A 202 8.00 20.45 -6.05
N THR A 203 6.73 20.22 -5.89
CA THR A 203 5.88 21.31 -5.49
C THR A 203 6.42 21.70 -4.12
N LYS A 204 6.80 22.94 -3.94
CA LYS A 204 7.40 23.49 -2.71
C LYS A 204 6.58 23.20 -1.44
N ASP A 205 5.42 22.62 -1.59
CA ASP A 205 4.44 22.37 -0.53
C ASP A 205 4.62 21.03 0.21
N THR A 206 5.58 20.19 -0.18
CA THR A 206 5.74 18.84 0.39
C THR A 206 6.88 18.69 1.39
N VAL A 207 7.70 19.71 1.59
CA VAL A 207 8.94 19.57 2.40
C VAL A 207 8.80 20.13 3.81
N THR A 208 7.73 20.84 4.13
CA THR A 208 7.56 21.44 5.45
C THR A 208 6.16 21.10 5.98
N ASP A 209 6.12 20.42 7.10
CA ASP A 209 4.90 20.35 7.89
C ASP A 209 4.55 21.78 8.29
N ILE A 210 3.42 22.29 7.79
CA ILE A 210 3.00 23.70 8.00
C ILE A 210 2.91 24.04 9.49
N ASP A 211 2.74 23.00 10.32
CA ASP A 211 2.65 23.15 11.77
C ASP A 211 4.01 23.36 12.44
N ASP A 212 5.10 22.99 11.78
CA ASP A 212 6.48 23.18 12.29
C ASP A 212 7.09 24.54 11.88
N LEU A 213 6.41 25.30 11.02
CA LEU A 213 6.88 26.61 10.57
C LEU A 213 6.63 27.71 11.60
N THR A 214 7.63 28.55 11.82
CA THR A 214 7.45 29.79 12.55
C THR A 214 6.45 30.71 11.82
N PRO A 215 5.77 31.66 12.51
CA PRO A 215 4.85 32.59 11.86
C PRO A 215 5.48 33.39 10.71
N GLN A 216 6.75 33.73 10.80
CA GLN A 216 7.50 34.45 9.78
C GLN A 216 7.79 33.57 8.54
N GLU A 217 8.12 32.31 8.74
CA GLU A 217 8.31 31.36 7.64
C GLU A 217 6.99 31.05 6.92
N ARG A 218 5.87 30.98 7.66
CA ARG A 218 4.52 30.87 7.05
C ARG A 218 4.18 32.06 6.17
N GLU A 219 4.46 33.27 6.65
CA GLU A 219 4.17 34.50 5.91
C GLU A 219 5.01 34.59 4.63
N ALA A 220 6.31 34.25 4.71
CA ALA A 220 7.19 34.15 3.56
C ALA A 220 6.76 33.08 2.54
N GLN A 221 6.28 31.93 2.99
CA GLN A 221 5.73 30.90 2.09
C GLN A 221 4.41 31.34 1.45
N LEU A 222 3.53 32.02 2.19
CA LEU A 222 2.29 32.56 1.64
C LEU A 222 2.55 33.64 0.60
N GLU A 223 3.55 34.50 0.81
CA GLU A 223 3.99 35.47 -0.20
C GLU A 223 4.55 34.78 -1.45
N ASP A 224 5.38 33.74 -1.31
CA ASP A 224 5.93 32.97 -2.45
C ASP A 224 4.80 32.20 -3.20
N LEU A 225 3.78 31.73 -2.51
CA LEU A 225 2.58 31.13 -3.09
C LEU A 225 1.72 32.14 -3.86
N GLN A 226 1.60 33.36 -3.36
CA GLN A 226 0.90 34.46 -4.04
C GLN A 226 1.67 34.96 -5.25
N LEU A 227 3.00 34.88 -5.22
CA LEU A 227 3.91 35.23 -6.32
C LEU A 227 4.10 34.10 -7.34
N ARG A 228 3.34 32.99 -7.29
CA ARG A 228 3.42 31.95 -8.32
C ARG A 228 3.06 32.55 -9.67
N ASP A 229 4.09 32.86 -10.43
CA ASP A 229 4.01 33.33 -11.80
C ASP A 229 3.23 32.35 -12.67
N ILE A 230 1.97 32.65 -12.90
CA ILE A 230 1.31 32.18 -14.10
C ILE A 230 2.10 32.80 -15.25
N SER A 231 2.78 31.96 -16.07
CA SER A 231 3.56 32.50 -17.17
C SER A 231 2.71 33.53 -17.94
N ASP A 232 3.29 34.70 -18.28
CA ASP A 232 2.65 35.79 -19.00
C ASP A 232 1.81 35.32 -20.20
N ARG A 233 2.25 34.25 -20.85
CA ARG A 233 1.54 33.61 -21.97
C ARG A 233 0.22 32.99 -21.51
N LYS A 234 0.19 32.35 -20.35
CA LYS A 234 -1.02 31.71 -19.80
C LYS A 234 -1.99 32.77 -19.29
N LEU A 235 -1.48 33.80 -18.62
CA LEU A 235 -2.28 34.93 -18.13
C LEU A 235 -2.94 35.68 -19.28
N ARG A 236 -2.20 36.02 -20.37
CA ARG A 236 -2.74 36.69 -21.57
C ARG A 236 -3.79 35.84 -22.29
N LYS A 237 -3.66 34.50 -22.26
CA LYS A 237 -4.68 33.61 -22.83
C LYS A 237 -5.96 33.66 -22.00
N VAL A 238 -5.85 33.56 -20.68
CA VAL A 238 -7.02 33.59 -19.76
C VAL A 238 -7.75 34.94 -19.86
N LEU A 239 -7.01 36.06 -19.85
CA LEU A 239 -7.60 37.40 -19.99
C LEU A 239 -8.34 37.56 -21.33
N ARG A 240 -7.77 37.12 -22.42
CA ARG A 240 -8.39 37.16 -23.75
C ARG A 240 -9.66 36.33 -23.84
N ASP A 241 -9.68 35.15 -23.18
CA ASP A 241 -10.86 34.27 -23.12
C ASP A 241 -11.95 34.89 -22.25
N LEU A 242 -11.58 35.56 -21.15
CA LEU A 242 -12.51 36.32 -20.29
C LEU A 242 -13.09 37.54 -21.00
N ASP A 243 -12.26 38.36 -21.68
CA ASP A 243 -12.71 39.53 -22.44
C ASP A 243 -13.71 39.15 -23.52
N ARG A 244 -13.50 38.02 -24.21
CA ARG A 244 -14.45 37.50 -25.17
C ARG A 244 -15.79 37.10 -24.53
N GLN A 245 -15.76 36.42 -23.38
CA GLN A 245 -16.99 36.03 -22.67
C GLN A 245 -17.75 37.24 -22.12
N LEU A 246 -17.05 38.25 -21.63
CA LEU A 246 -17.67 39.51 -21.17
C LEU A 246 -18.29 40.29 -22.34
N GLY A 247 -17.61 40.36 -23.48
CA GLY A 247 -18.15 41.00 -24.69
C GLY A 247 -19.41 40.30 -25.28
N GLU A 248 -19.55 38.99 -25.05
CA GLU A 248 -20.76 38.23 -25.43
C GLU A 248 -21.95 38.50 -24.49
N ILE A 249 -21.67 38.93 -23.25
CA ILE A 249 -22.69 39.27 -22.23
C ILE A 249 -23.21 40.70 -22.45
N ASP A 250 -22.33 41.67 -22.80
CA ASP A 250 -22.69 43.07 -23.00
C ASP A 250 -23.38 43.32 -24.37
N GLY A 251 -23.34 42.35 -25.26
CA GLY A 251 -23.96 42.38 -26.56
C GLY A 251 -25.38 41.78 -26.67
N ARG A 252 -26.04 41.49 -25.51
CA ARG A 252 -27.43 40.99 -25.47
C ARG A 252 -28.42 42.01 -25.01
#